data_f28f9f274a96b6a2be0e6036c05de402
#
_entry.id   f28f9f274a96b6a2be0e6036c05de402
#
_cell.length_a   1.000
_cell.length_b   1.000
_cell.length_c   1.000
_cell.angle_alpha   90.00
_cell.angle_beta   90.00
_cell.angle_gamma   90.00
#
_symmetry.space_group_name_H-M   'P 1'
#
loop_
_entity.id
_entity.type
_entity.pdbx_description
1 polymer ?
#
loop_
_entity_poly.entity_id
_entity_poly.type
_entity_poly.pdbx_seq_one_letter_code
_entity_poly.pdbx_strand_id
1 'polypeptide(L)'
;MDPKQLFASHGNVYTYFDITIDEVKIGRIVMELFTDKAPFTAYNFYHLCIGTEIPGFNGKLSYKNNYFHRVIKNFMIQAGDIMYGSKNFQKTDDIGKGGCSIYAKEEEFSEKVDIPCYGNFIDENQAEFTEPFYLAMANSGKPNTNSSQFFINTSALPHLKGKHSIFGKVIHGKSVIHTIKETKVDSDGFPEKCIRIADCGAWNKTMEIPLYNACNYEIGGDIYEEYPDDDKHFNDDDFSKALDAATIIKESGTLLFKKKDYQNAFFKYRKSLKYTNEYIPDVSINKDLNSKFSHLKLKLYLNISLVCFNMQNYNESIKYATYLLDSDNVPDMDKAKGYYRRANCYFVKKRYEEALKDYKQCNDLNPNDKVVIKKIEQVEEILEKRKENTKKSLAKFFS
;
A
#
# COMPACT_ATOMS: atom_id res chain seq x y z
N MET A 1 -32.44 16.49 -16.12
CA MET A 1 -32.62 15.08 -16.58
C MET A 1 -32.63 14.20 -15.34
N ASP A 2 -33.55 13.29 -15.23
CA ASP A 2 -33.65 12.40 -14.04
C ASP A 2 -32.45 11.41 -14.07
N PRO A 3 -31.57 11.40 -13.05
CA PRO A 3 -30.44 10.48 -13.01
C PRO A 3 -30.83 9.00 -13.13
N LYS A 4 -32.04 8.63 -12.67
CA LYS A 4 -32.55 7.27 -12.82
C LYS A 4 -32.79 6.88 -14.29
N GLN A 5 -33.18 7.81 -15.13
CA GLN A 5 -33.41 7.56 -16.55
C GLN A 5 -32.09 7.44 -17.34
N LEU A 6 -31.04 8.14 -16.91
CA LEU A 6 -29.73 8.10 -17.57
C LEU A 6 -29.02 6.77 -17.39
N PHE A 7 -29.20 6.10 -16.27
CA PHE A 7 -28.60 4.77 -16.01
C PHE A 7 -29.52 3.60 -16.40
N ALA A 8 -30.78 3.84 -16.73
CA ALA A 8 -31.73 2.79 -17.08
C ALA A 8 -31.33 1.96 -18.31
N SER A 9 -30.51 2.52 -19.19
CA SER A 9 -29.97 1.84 -20.38
C SER A 9 -28.57 1.27 -20.20
N HIS A 10 -27.93 1.53 -19.06
CA HIS A 10 -26.59 1.06 -18.76
C HIS A 10 -26.65 -0.01 -17.69
N GLY A 11 -26.00 -1.14 -17.92
CA GLY A 11 -25.74 -2.12 -16.86
C GLY A 11 -24.91 -1.49 -15.72
N ASN A 12 -24.19 -2.29 -14.97
CA ASN A 12 -23.32 -1.77 -13.90
C ASN A 12 -22.36 -0.70 -14.44
N VAL A 13 -22.33 0.46 -13.77
CA VAL A 13 -21.48 1.59 -14.10
C VAL A 13 -20.20 1.53 -13.27
N TYR A 14 -19.07 1.67 -13.94
CA TYR A 14 -17.76 1.60 -13.30
C TYR A 14 -16.93 2.85 -13.57
N THR A 15 -16.12 3.22 -12.59
CA THR A 15 -15.13 4.29 -12.68
C THR A 15 -13.77 3.82 -12.18
N TYR A 16 -12.71 4.58 -12.49
CA TYR A 16 -11.38 4.27 -11.99
C TYR A 16 -10.64 5.52 -11.49
N PHE A 17 -9.70 5.27 -10.59
CA PHE A 17 -8.65 6.21 -10.19
C PHE A 17 -7.28 5.57 -10.35
N ASP A 18 -6.37 6.26 -11.01
CA ASP A 18 -4.94 5.95 -10.98
C ASP A 18 -4.27 6.77 -9.88
N ILE A 19 -3.63 6.09 -8.94
CA ILE A 19 -3.09 6.70 -7.73
C ILE A 19 -1.57 6.81 -7.81
N THR A 20 -1.06 7.98 -7.42
CA THR A 20 0.36 8.20 -7.14
C THR A 20 0.58 8.63 -5.69
N ILE A 21 1.75 8.29 -5.14
CA ILE A 21 2.25 8.83 -3.86
C ILE A 21 3.62 9.45 -4.16
N ASP A 22 3.76 10.77 -3.95
CA ASP A 22 4.95 11.53 -4.34
C ASP A 22 5.38 11.22 -5.79
N GLU A 23 4.43 11.31 -6.73
CA GLU A 23 4.58 11.03 -8.18
C GLU A 23 4.90 9.55 -8.53
N VAL A 24 5.10 8.67 -7.54
CA VAL A 24 5.30 7.24 -7.78
C VAL A 24 3.96 6.57 -8.00
N LYS A 25 3.80 5.88 -9.13
CA LYS A 25 2.59 5.11 -9.46
C LYS A 25 2.41 3.96 -8.49
N ILE A 26 1.23 3.89 -7.84
CA ILE A 26 0.90 2.86 -6.84
C ILE A 26 -0.04 1.81 -7.41
N GLY A 27 -1.05 2.23 -8.16
CA GLY A 27 -2.00 1.30 -8.77
C GLY A 27 -3.29 1.97 -9.22
N ARG A 28 -4.19 1.16 -9.76
CA ARG A 28 -5.54 1.56 -10.17
C ARG A 28 -6.57 1.04 -9.17
N ILE A 29 -7.48 1.91 -8.74
CA ILE A 29 -8.69 1.55 -8.02
C ILE A 29 -9.83 1.54 -9.03
N VAL A 30 -10.57 0.44 -9.14
CA VAL A 30 -11.79 0.35 -9.94
C VAL A 30 -12.99 0.23 -9.00
N MET A 31 -14.01 1.04 -9.27
CA MET A 31 -15.17 1.20 -8.42
C MET A 31 -16.45 0.91 -9.21
N GLU A 32 -17.34 0.11 -8.62
CA GLU A 32 -18.69 -0.09 -9.09
C GLU A 32 -19.63 0.93 -8.43
N LEU A 33 -20.47 1.60 -9.21
CA LEU A 33 -21.41 2.60 -8.70
C LEU A 33 -22.81 1.99 -8.55
N PHE A 34 -23.48 2.30 -7.44
CA PHE A 34 -24.82 1.82 -7.11
C PHE A 34 -25.89 2.79 -7.67
N THR A 35 -26.09 2.71 -8.97
CA THR A 35 -26.98 3.63 -9.70
C THR A 35 -28.46 3.46 -9.38
N ASP A 36 -28.85 2.32 -8.81
CA ASP A 36 -30.20 2.02 -8.32
C ASP A 36 -30.47 2.52 -6.89
N LYS A 37 -29.43 2.49 -6.04
CA LYS A 37 -29.54 2.83 -4.61
C LYS A 37 -29.26 4.30 -4.31
N ALA A 38 -28.32 4.89 -5.04
CA ALA A 38 -27.91 6.28 -4.88
C ALA A 38 -27.70 6.95 -6.25
N PRO A 39 -28.75 7.11 -7.07
CA PRO A 39 -28.63 7.58 -8.45
C PRO A 39 -28.07 8.98 -8.58
N PHE A 40 -28.45 9.93 -7.73
CA PHE A 40 -27.92 11.30 -7.78
C PHE A 40 -26.45 11.34 -7.41
N THR A 41 -26.07 10.62 -6.37
CA THR A 41 -24.67 10.53 -5.91
C THR A 41 -23.80 9.82 -6.94
N ALA A 42 -24.23 8.68 -7.45
CA ALA A 42 -23.52 7.92 -8.47
C ALA A 42 -23.33 8.75 -9.76
N TYR A 43 -24.35 9.50 -10.17
CA TYR A 43 -24.30 10.37 -11.34
C TYR A 43 -23.30 11.51 -11.16
N ASN A 44 -23.35 12.21 -10.03
CA ASN A 44 -22.37 13.25 -9.71
C ASN A 44 -20.94 12.69 -9.73
N PHE A 45 -20.69 11.58 -9.03
CA PHE A 45 -19.37 10.98 -8.95
C PHE A 45 -18.84 10.55 -10.32
N TYR A 46 -19.69 9.92 -11.16
CA TYR A 46 -19.34 9.51 -12.51
C TYR A 46 -18.87 10.72 -13.35
N HIS A 47 -19.65 11.82 -13.33
CA HIS A 47 -19.34 13.01 -14.07
C HIS A 47 -18.06 13.72 -13.60
N LEU A 48 -17.79 13.69 -12.30
CA LEU A 48 -16.53 14.20 -11.74
C LEU A 48 -15.33 13.30 -12.10
N CYS A 49 -15.54 12.00 -12.32
CA CYS A 49 -14.51 11.10 -12.84
C CYS A 49 -14.17 11.41 -14.31
N ILE A 50 -15.16 11.58 -15.18
CA ILE A 50 -14.92 11.82 -16.61
C ILE A 50 -14.54 13.28 -16.92
N GLY A 51 -14.78 14.17 -15.98
CA GLY A 51 -14.54 15.60 -16.13
C GLY A 51 -15.65 16.29 -16.91
N THR A 52 -16.45 17.13 -16.23
CA THR A 52 -17.64 17.79 -16.77
C THR A 52 -17.55 19.29 -16.65
N GLU A 53 -17.95 20.02 -17.70
CA GLU A 53 -18.13 21.48 -17.69
C GLU A 53 -19.54 21.80 -17.18
N ILE A 54 -19.63 22.77 -16.28
CA ILE A 54 -20.91 23.30 -15.80
C ILE A 54 -20.92 24.83 -15.92
N PRO A 55 -22.10 25.45 -16.09
CA PRO A 55 -22.21 26.92 -16.15
C PRO A 55 -21.64 27.60 -14.91
N GLY A 56 -20.95 28.72 -15.10
CA GLY A 56 -20.37 29.50 -14.00
C GLY A 56 -19.06 28.97 -13.41
N PHE A 57 -18.68 27.74 -13.66
CA PHE A 57 -17.40 27.19 -13.19
C PHE A 57 -16.31 27.32 -14.28
N ASN A 58 -15.15 27.85 -13.91
CA ASN A 58 -14.05 28.03 -14.86
C ASN A 58 -13.26 26.71 -15.04
N GLY A 59 -13.47 26.07 -16.20
CA GLY A 59 -12.85 24.80 -16.57
C GLY A 59 -13.72 23.57 -16.26
N LYS A 60 -13.09 22.39 -16.19
CA LYS A 60 -13.79 21.13 -15.92
C LYS A 60 -13.77 20.79 -14.44
N LEU A 61 -14.94 20.48 -13.91
CA LEU A 61 -15.03 19.79 -12.62
C LEU A 61 -14.50 18.35 -12.79
N SER A 62 -13.47 17.99 -12.05
CA SER A 62 -12.89 16.64 -12.11
C SER A 62 -12.15 16.28 -10.84
N TYR A 63 -12.12 14.99 -10.54
CA TYR A 63 -11.22 14.43 -9.52
C TYR A 63 -9.77 14.32 -10.00
N LYS A 64 -9.49 14.49 -11.27
CA LYS A 64 -8.11 14.46 -11.78
C LYS A 64 -7.25 15.52 -11.08
N ASN A 65 -6.07 15.11 -10.63
CA ASN A 65 -5.13 15.89 -9.83
C ASN A 65 -5.60 16.21 -8.39
N ASN A 66 -6.80 15.80 -7.99
CA ASN A 66 -7.22 15.92 -6.58
C ASN A 66 -6.39 15.00 -5.69
N TYR A 67 -6.13 15.42 -4.46
CA TYR A 67 -5.38 14.60 -3.53
C TYR A 67 -6.23 14.19 -2.31
N PHE A 68 -5.87 13.05 -1.71
CA PHE A 68 -6.44 12.62 -0.45
C PHE A 68 -5.89 13.53 0.66
N HIS A 69 -6.78 14.25 1.30
CA HIS A 69 -6.43 15.24 2.32
C HIS A 69 -6.63 14.72 3.74
N ARG A 70 -7.28 13.56 3.92
CA ARG A 70 -7.49 12.98 5.23
C ARG A 70 -7.46 11.46 5.17
N VAL A 71 -6.62 10.86 6.02
CA VAL A 71 -6.47 9.42 6.16
C VAL A 71 -6.54 9.08 7.64
N ILE A 72 -7.51 8.26 8.03
CA ILE A 72 -7.65 7.77 9.41
C ILE A 72 -7.58 6.25 9.37
N LYS A 73 -6.54 5.71 9.99
CA LYS A 73 -6.29 4.27 10.05
C LYS A 73 -7.48 3.55 10.69
N ASN A 74 -7.88 2.40 10.09
CA ASN A 74 -9.02 1.59 10.51
C ASN A 74 -10.38 2.34 10.48
N PHE A 75 -10.46 3.42 9.74
CA PHE A 75 -11.69 4.18 9.56
C PHE A 75 -11.94 4.50 8.08
N MET A 76 -11.22 5.48 7.50
CA MET A 76 -11.46 5.89 6.11
C MET A 76 -10.29 6.65 5.48
N ILE A 77 -10.32 6.76 4.16
CA ILE A 77 -9.51 7.67 3.35
C ILE A 77 -10.44 8.63 2.62
N GLN A 78 -10.17 9.93 2.65
CA GLN A 78 -11.07 10.99 2.15
C GLN A 78 -10.37 11.89 1.14
N ALA A 79 -11.09 12.19 0.04
CA ALA A 79 -10.68 13.08 -1.03
C ALA A 79 -11.90 13.83 -1.62
N GLY A 80 -11.72 14.51 -2.74
CA GLY A 80 -12.82 15.12 -3.48
C GLY A 80 -13.07 16.57 -3.13
N ASP A 81 -12.19 17.24 -2.39
CA ASP A 81 -12.22 18.69 -2.27
C ASP A 81 -11.71 19.33 -3.57
N ILE A 82 -12.58 19.54 -4.52
CA ILE A 82 -12.23 20.08 -5.85
C ILE A 82 -11.76 21.54 -5.75
N MET A 83 -12.21 22.29 -4.75
CA MET A 83 -11.90 23.71 -4.62
C MET A 83 -10.47 23.96 -4.11
N TYR A 84 -10.01 23.17 -3.15
CA TYR A 84 -8.69 23.32 -2.53
C TYR A 84 -7.75 22.16 -2.80
N GLY A 85 -8.26 20.94 -2.95
CA GLY A 85 -7.49 19.71 -3.03
C GLY A 85 -6.93 19.36 -4.42
N SER A 86 -7.08 20.24 -5.43
CA SER A 86 -6.54 20.05 -6.79
C SER A 86 -5.36 20.97 -7.12
N LYS A 87 -4.95 21.78 -6.15
CA LYS A 87 -3.82 22.73 -6.27
C LYS A 87 -2.53 22.10 -5.71
N ASN A 88 -1.62 22.93 -5.25
CA ASN A 88 -0.41 22.48 -4.59
C ASN A 88 -0.75 21.65 -3.34
N PHE A 89 -0.07 20.53 -3.17
CA PHE A 89 -0.21 19.69 -1.97
C PHE A 89 0.32 20.45 -0.75
N GLN A 90 -0.59 20.93 0.06
CA GLN A 90 -0.28 21.70 1.26
C GLN A 90 -1.44 21.60 2.26
N LYS A 91 -1.13 21.43 3.53
CA LYS A 91 -2.10 21.57 4.61
C LYS A 91 -2.45 23.05 4.76
N THR A 92 -3.71 23.38 4.66
CA THR A 92 -4.28 24.71 4.92
C THR A 92 -5.49 24.56 5.84
N ASP A 93 -5.93 25.65 6.46
CA ASP A 93 -7.13 25.64 7.28
C ASP A 93 -8.41 25.36 6.48
N ASP A 94 -8.37 25.54 5.17
CA ASP A 94 -9.53 25.38 4.28
C ASP A 94 -9.61 24.00 3.62
N ILE A 95 -8.51 23.25 3.56
CA ILE A 95 -8.51 21.94 2.92
C ILE A 95 -9.49 20.98 3.62
N GLY A 96 -10.31 20.30 2.82
CA GLY A 96 -11.35 19.41 3.31
C GLY A 96 -12.66 20.12 3.69
N LYS A 97 -12.77 21.44 3.46
CA LYS A 97 -14.02 22.21 3.66
C LYS A 97 -14.74 22.54 2.36
N GLY A 98 -14.02 22.62 1.23
CA GLY A 98 -14.55 22.97 -0.06
C GLY A 98 -15.22 21.80 -0.79
N GLY A 99 -15.91 22.14 -1.91
CA GLY A 99 -16.49 21.14 -2.79
C GLY A 99 -17.30 21.79 -3.93
N CYS A 100 -17.52 21.04 -5.00
CA CYS A 100 -18.41 21.45 -6.07
C CYS A 100 -19.00 20.22 -6.77
N SER A 101 -20.32 20.10 -6.81
CA SER A 101 -20.99 19.06 -7.56
C SER A 101 -21.42 19.54 -8.94
N ILE A 102 -21.81 18.59 -9.80
CA ILE A 102 -22.38 18.94 -11.12
C ILE A 102 -23.76 19.60 -11.02
N TYR A 103 -24.36 19.62 -9.83
CA TYR A 103 -25.67 20.26 -9.58
C TYR A 103 -25.55 21.72 -9.16
N ALA A 104 -24.31 22.26 -9.09
CA ALA A 104 -24.09 23.66 -8.81
C ALA A 104 -24.69 24.55 -9.90
N LYS A 105 -25.31 25.63 -9.47
CA LYS A 105 -25.93 26.60 -10.35
C LYS A 105 -25.00 27.80 -10.59
N GLU A 106 -25.12 28.43 -11.74
CA GLU A 106 -24.29 29.58 -12.13
C GLU A 106 -24.34 30.69 -11.09
N GLU A 107 -25.50 30.95 -10.51
CA GLU A 107 -25.69 32.01 -9.53
C GLU A 107 -24.87 31.78 -8.24
N GLU A 108 -24.66 30.52 -7.84
CA GLU A 108 -23.88 30.19 -6.65
C GLU A 108 -22.43 30.68 -6.73
N PHE A 109 -21.85 30.79 -7.93
CA PHE A 109 -20.47 31.25 -8.14
C PHE A 109 -20.28 32.77 -8.05
N SER A 110 -21.37 33.52 -8.15
CA SER A 110 -21.36 34.98 -8.00
C SER A 110 -21.43 35.42 -6.55
N GLU A 111 -21.84 34.57 -5.63
CA GLU A 111 -21.92 34.88 -4.22
C GLU A 111 -20.55 34.76 -3.53
N LYS A 112 -20.23 35.75 -2.69
CA LYS A 112 -19.07 35.63 -1.80
C LYS A 112 -19.42 34.73 -0.62
N VAL A 113 -18.84 33.52 -0.60
CA VAL A 113 -18.98 32.55 0.48
C VAL A 113 -17.63 32.35 1.17
N ASP A 114 -17.64 32.20 2.49
CA ASP A 114 -16.42 31.97 3.26
C ASP A 114 -15.78 30.62 2.90
N ILE A 115 -16.62 29.62 2.66
CA ILE A 115 -16.20 28.27 2.28
C ILE A 115 -16.92 27.88 0.97
N PRO A 116 -16.21 27.78 -0.17
CA PRO A 116 -16.81 27.45 -1.45
C PRO A 116 -17.19 25.96 -1.48
N CYS A 117 -18.47 25.68 -1.20
CA CYS A 117 -19.09 24.37 -1.34
C CYS A 117 -20.39 24.52 -2.11
N TYR A 118 -20.34 24.23 -3.41
CA TYR A 118 -21.41 24.50 -4.36
C TYR A 118 -22.16 23.27 -4.79
N GLY A 119 -23.43 23.43 -5.18
CA GLY A 119 -24.26 22.37 -5.71
C GLY A 119 -24.59 21.29 -4.67
N ASN A 120 -24.94 21.68 -3.47
CA ASN A 120 -25.35 20.73 -2.44
C ASN A 120 -26.58 19.94 -2.91
N PHE A 121 -26.58 18.62 -2.68
CA PHE A 121 -27.67 17.74 -3.11
C PHE A 121 -28.10 16.74 -2.02
N ILE A 122 -29.23 16.10 -2.28
CA ILE A 122 -29.96 15.26 -1.33
C ILE A 122 -29.15 14.06 -0.82
N ASP A 123 -29.48 13.64 0.39
CA ASP A 123 -28.97 12.40 0.98
C ASP A 123 -29.67 11.17 0.41
N GLU A 124 -28.89 10.13 0.16
CA GLU A 124 -29.35 8.81 -0.27
C GLU A 124 -28.84 7.74 0.72
N ASN A 125 -29.07 7.95 2.01
CA ASN A 125 -28.45 7.25 3.15
C ASN A 125 -29.14 5.91 3.49
N GLN A 126 -29.37 5.04 2.52
CA GLN A 126 -30.14 3.82 2.72
C GLN A 126 -29.32 2.58 3.04
N ALA A 127 -28.02 2.59 2.75
CA ALA A 127 -27.16 1.43 2.93
C ALA A 127 -26.42 1.46 4.28
N GLU A 128 -25.88 0.30 4.67
CA GLU A 128 -25.10 0.11 5.89
C GLU A 128 -23.64 -0.19 5.55
N PHE A 129 -22.72 0.30 6.36
CA PHE A 129 -21.27 0.03 6.24
C PHE A 129 -20.93 -1.32 6.90
N THR A 130 -21.37 -2.41 6.30
CA THR A 130 -21.20 -3.78 6.83
C THR A 130 -19.80 -4.36 6.61
N GLU A 131 -19.09 -3.84 5.63
CA GLU A 131 -17.75 -4.29 5.23
C GLU A 131 -16.87 -3.11 4.80
N PRO A 132 -15.55 -3.26 4.66
CA PRO A 132 -14.69 -2.23 4.10
C PRO A 132 -14.91 -2.03 2.60
N PHE A 133 -14.35 -0.92 2.08
CA PHE A 133 -14.24 -0.57 0.66
C PHE A 133 -15.53 -0.06 0.00
N TYR A 134 -16.53 0.37 0.77
CA TYR A 134 -17.62 1.18 0.22
C TYR A 134 -17.16 2.61 -0.08
N LEU A 135 -17.74 3.19 -1.12
CA LEU A 135 -17.67 4.62 -1.43
C LEU A 135 -18.85 5.33 -0.80
N ALA A 136 -18.59 6.38 -0.05
CA ALA A 136 -19.63 7.20 0.56
C ALA A 136 -19.33 8.69 0.46
N MET A 137 -20.40 9.51 0.44
CA MET A 137 -20.25 10.97 0.44
C MET A 137 -19.83 11.48 1.81
N ALA A 138 -18.85 12.36 1.83
CA ALA A 138 -18.61 13.24 2.95
C ALA A 138 -19.61 14.42 2.90
N ASN A 139 -20.08 14.85 4.05
CA ASN A 139 -20.98 15.97 4.22
C ASN A 139 -20.59 16.81 5.42
N SER A 140 -21.24 17.96 5.61
CA SER A 140 -20.96 18.88 6.72
C SER A 140 -21.59 18.45 8.06
N GLY A 141 -22.16 17.25 8.14
CA GLY A 141 -22.96 16.80 9.29
C GLY A 141 -24.39 17.33 9.31
N LYS A 142 -24.80 18.12 8.31
CA LYS A 142 -26.17 18.57 8.08
C LYS A 142 -26.81 17.77 6.96
N PRO A 143 -28.14 17.53 6.97
CA PRO A 143 -28.83 16.88 5.87
C PRO A 143 -28.67 17.61 4.54
N ASN A 144 -28.57 16.84 3.45
CA ASN A 144 -28.52 17.36 2.09
C ASN A 144 -27.35 18.31 1.83
N THR A 145 -26.18 18.03 2.41
CA THR A 145 -24.95 18.79 2.19
C THR A 145 -23.88 17.97 1.47
N ASN A 146 -24.28 16.98 0.67
CA ASN A 146 -23.39 16.27 -0.24
C ASN A 146 -22.96 17.20 -1.36
N SER A 147 -21.68 17.16 -1.76
CA SER A 147 -21.14 17.90 -2.89
C SER A 147 -20.17 17.06 -3.70
N SER A 148 -18.86 17.30 -3.63
CA SER A 148 -17.87 16.49 -4.35
C SER A 148 -17.02 15.62 -3.44
N GLN A 149 -16.94 15.91 -2.14
CA GLN A 149 -16.09 15.13 -1.24
C GLN A 149 -16.65 13.74 -0.99
N PHE A 150 -15.76 12.74 -1.03
CA PHE A 150 -16.09 11.35 -0.77
C PHE A 150 -15.05 10.70 0.15
N PHE A 151 -15.41 9.59 0.73
CA PHE A 151 -14.47 8.72 1.43
C PHE A 151 -14.67 7.27 1.05
N ILE A 152 -13.61 6.47 1.24
CA ILE A 152 -13.64 5.02 1.15
C ILE A 152 -13.35 4.49 2.56
N ASN A 153 -14.28 3.72 3.14
CA ASN A 153 -14.06 3.12 4.45
C ASN A 153 -13.05 1.97 4.37
N THR A 154 -12.25 1.81 5.41
CA THR A 154 -11.21 0.77 5.50
C THR A 154 -11.52 -0.30 6.56
N SER A 155 -12.70 -0.23 7.16
CA SER A 155 -13.27 -1.22 8.09
C SER A 155 -14.79 -1.12 8.06
N ALA A 156 -15.51 -2.09 8.63
CA ALA A 156 -16.94 -1.97 8.87
C ALA A 156 -17.24 -0.81 9.84
N LEU A 157 -18.25 0.02 9.54
CA LEU A 157 -18.58 1.24 10.28
C LEU A 157 -20.10 1.32 10.57
N PRO A 158 -20.67 0.41 11.35
CA PRO A 158 -22.12 0.35 11.55
C PRO A 158 -22.69 1.63 12.21
N HIS A 159 -21.88 2.38 12.93
CA HIS A 159 -22.26 3.66 13.58
C HIS A 159 -22.50 4.82 12.59
N LEU A 160 -22.12 4.66 11.30
CA LEU A 160 -22.37 5.64 10.24
C LEU A 160 -23.68 5.38 9.47
N LYS A 161 -24.45 4.36 9.84
CA LYS A 161 -25.75 4.07 9.24
C LYS A 161 -26.65 5.31 9.27
N GLY A 162 -27.24 5.65 8.12
CA GLY A 162 -28.14 6.80 7.98
C GLY A 162 -27.49 8.18 7.99
N LYS A 163 -26.15 8.27 8.04
CA LYS A 163 -25.42 9.55 8.08
C LYS A 163 -24.77 9.93 6.78
N HIS A 164 -24.39 8.95 5.96
CA HIS A 164 -23.68 9.17 4.71
C HIS A 164 -24.27 8.32 3.60
N SER A 165 -24.36 8.87 2.40
CA SER A 165 -24.86 8.15 1.22
C SER A 165 -23.79 7.22 0.69
N ILE A 166 -24.00 5.90 0.82
CA ILE A 166 -23.17 4.88 0.16
C ILE A 166 -23.63 4.76 -1.28
N PHE A 167 -22.72 5.00 -2.23
CA PHE A 167 -23.05 5.05 -3.65
C PHE A 167 -22.22 4.12 -4.53
N GLY A 168 -21.34 3.31 -3.94
CA GLY A 168 -20.52 2.37 -4.68
C GLY A 168 -19.63 1.51 -3.78
N LYS A 169 -18.84 0.66 -4.43
CA LYS A 169 -17.81 -0.15 -3.76
C LYS A 169 -16.58 -0.32 -4.65
N VAL A 170 -15.45 -0.53 -4.04
CA VAL A 170 -14.22 -0.91 -4.73
C VAL A 170 -14.29 -2.38 -5.13
N ILE A 171 -14.07 -2.65 -6.42
CA ILE A 171 -14.06 -4.00 -6.98
C ILE A 171 -12.65 -4.48 -7.37
N HIS A 172 -11.70 -3.53 -7.53
CA HIS A 172 -10.30 -3.83 -7.76
C HIS A 172 -9.43 -2.71 -7.16
N GLY A 173 -8.19 -3.06 -6.76
CA GLY A 173 -7.23 -2.10 -6.20
C GLY A 173 -7.37 -1.89 -4.69
N LYS A 174 -7.93 -2.83 -3.95
CA LYS A 174 -7.96 -2.82 -2.48
C LYS A 174 -6.57 -2.64 -1.90
N SER A 175 -5.55 -3.26 -2.50
CA SER A 175 -4.14 -3.11 -2.14
C SER A 175 -3.64 -1.65 -2.22
N VAL A 176 -4.16 -0.85 -3.15
CA VAL A 176 -3.87 0.57 -3.26
C VAL A 176 -4.43 1.32 -2.05
N ILE A 177 -5.67 1.00 -1.64
CA ILE A 177 -6.29 1.58 -0.45
C ILE A 177 -5.51 1.20 0.80
N HIS A 178 -5.08 -0.05 0.93
CA HIS A 178 -4.21 -0.48 2.03
C HIS A 178 -2.89 0.31 2.05
N THR A 179 -2.30 0.57 0.89
CA THR A 179 -1.09 1.39 0.79
C THR A 179 -1.34 2.83 1.24
N ILE A 180 -2.48 3.41 0.86
CA ILE A 180 -2.90 4.76 1.29
C ILE A 180 -3.10 4.80 2.81
N LYS A 181 -3.86 3.85 3.38
CA LYS A 181 -4.17 3.85 4.83
C LYS A 181 -2.95 3.69 5.73
N GLU A 182 -1.85 3.09 5.22
CA GLU A 182 -0.60 2.91 5.95
C GLU A 182 0.37 4.09 5.77
N THR A 183 0.01 5.11 4.98
CA THR A 183 0.82 6.33 4.82
C THR A 183 0.86 7.08 6.15
N LYS A 184 2.02 7.63 6.49
CA LYS A 184 2.15 8.48 7.68
C LYS A 184 1.30 9.73 7.55
N VAL A 185 0.67 10.10 8.65
CA VAL A 185 -0.21 11.27 8.78
C VAL A 185 0.15 12.09 10.02
N ASP A 186 -0.24 13.35 10.03
CA ASP A 186 -0.17 14.19 11.22
C ASP A 186 -1.33 13.92 12.20
N SER A 187 -1.43 14.73 13.27
CA SER A 187 -2.46 14.61 14.31
C SER A 187 -3.90 14.73 13.79
N ASP A 188 -4.11 15.41 12.66
CA ASP A 188 -5.43 15.67 12.08
C ASP A 188 -5.78 14.67 10.97
N GLY A 189 -4.84 13.76 10.66
CA GLY A 189 -4.96 12.77 9.61
C GLY A 189 -4.54 13.27 8.23
N PHE A 190 -3.86 14.42 8.12
CA PHE A 190 -3.35 14.90 6.85
C PHE A 190 -2.08 14.11 6.49
N PRO A 191 -1.99 13.54 5.25
CA PRO A 191 -0.84 12.73 4.85
C PRO A 191 0.47 13.54 4.77
N GLU A 192 1.59 12.96 5.22
CA GLU A 192 2.92 13.56 5.03
C GLU A 192 3.38 13.54 3.56
N LYS A 193 2.80 12.66 2.74
CA LYS A 193 3.10 12.47 1.32
C LYS A 193 1.91 12.80 0.47
N CYS A 194 2.16 13.37 -0.71
CA CYS A 194 1.10 13.68 -1.67
C CYS A 194 0.48 12.41 -2.27
N ILE A 195 -0.71 12.06 -1.83
CA ILE A 195 -1.49 10.95 -2.37
C ILE A 195 -2.48 11.52 -3.38
N ARG A 196 -2.20 11.37 -4.67
CA ARG A 196 -2.91 12.06 -5.76
C ARG A 196 -3.68 11.09 -6.65
N ILE A 197 -4.87 11.51 -7.06
CA ILE A 197 -5.61 10.91 -8.17
C ILE A 197 -4.97 11.47 -9.46
N ALA A 198 -3.96 10.75 -9.98
CA ALA A 198 -3.21 11.21 -11.16
C ALA A 198 -4.04 11.16 -12.44
N ASP A 199 -4.95 10.19 -12.52
CA ASP A 199 -5.94 10.07 -13.59
C ASP A 199 -7.23 9.44 -13.09
N CYS A 200 -8.34 9.73 -13.74
CA CYS A 200 -9.65 9.16 -13.42
C CYS A 200 -10.54 9.14 -14.66
N GLY A 201 -11.57 8.31 -14.64
CA GLY A 201 -12.50 8.22 -15.75
C GLY A 201 -13.53 7.09 -15.60
N ALA A 202 -14.30 6.90 -16.66
CA ALA A 202 -15.15 5.73 -16.80
C ALA A 202 -14.30 4.50 -17.08
N TRP A 203 -14.69 3.36 -16.51
CA TRP A 203 -14.05 2.08 -16.74
C TRP A 203 -15.07 1.07 -17.28
N ASN A 204 -14.62 0.14 -18.11
CA ASN A 204 -15.41 -1.00 -18.55
C ASN A 204 -14.56 -2.29 -18.51
N LYS A 205 -15.23 -3.43 -18.47
CA LYS A 205 -14.60 -4.75 -18.30
C LYS A 205 -13.66 -5.17 -19.44
N THR A 206 -13.65 -4.44 -20.56
CA THR A 206 -12.71 -4.69 -21.67
C THR A 206 -11.41 -3.89 -21.55
N MET A 207 -11.35 -2.92 -20.64
CA MET A 207 -10.13 -2.15 -20.37
C MET A 207 -9.19 -2.96 -19.49
N GLU A 208 -7.93 -3.02 -19.91
CA GLU A 208 -6.88 -3.62 -19.08
C GLU A 208 -6.68 -2.84 -17.78
N ILE A 209 -6.40 -3.57 -16.71
CA ILE A 209 -5.96 -2.97 -15.46
C ILE A 209 -4.43 -2.89 -15.49
N PRO A 210 -3.85 -1.69 -15.46
CA PRO A 210 -2.40 -1.55 -15.45
C PRO A 210 -1.78 -2.22 -14.22
N LEU A 211 -0.78 -3.06 -14.44
CA LEU A 211 -0.05 -3.72 -13.37
C LEU A 211 1.17 -2.88 -12.99
N TYR A 212 1.18 -2.35 -11.78
CA TYR A 212 2.26 -1.51 -11.26
C TYR A 212 3.30 -2.30 -10.46
N ASN A 213 2.94 -3.49 -10.01
CA ASN A 213 3.84 -4.44 -9.35
C ASN A 213 3.37 -5.88 -9.58
N ALA A 214 4.20 -6.86 -9.24
CA ALA A 214 3.90 -8.26 -9.48
C ALA A 214 2.93 -8.89 -8.47
N CYS A 215 2.41 -8.18 -7.47
CA CYS A 215 1.47 -8.77 -6.52
C CYS A 215 0.22 -9.35 -7.22
N ASN A 216 -0.18 -8.73 -8.33
CA ASN A 216 -1.32 -9.16 -9.16
C ASN A 216 -0.89 -9.97 -10.40
N TYR A 217 0.35 -10.44 -10.50
CA TYR A 217 0.79 -11.35 -11.55
C TYR A 217 0.47 -12.79 -11.18
N GLU A 218 -0.20 -13.51 -12.04
CA GLU A 218 -0.53 -14.93 -11.86
C GLU A 218 0.66 -15.87 -12.15
N ILE A 219 1.89 -15.34 -12.23
CA ILE A 219 3.08 -16.14 -12.47
C ILE A 219 3.22 -17.23 -11.41
N GLY A 220 3.49 -18.45 -11.83
CA GLY A 220 3.65 -19.60 -10.93
C GLY A 220 2.36 -20.04 -10.24
N GLY A 221 1.19 -19.60 -10.74
CA GLY A 221 -0.12 -19.96 -10.19
C GLY A 221 -0.56 -19.09 -8.99
N ASP A 222 0.08 -17.93 -8.78
CA ASP A 222 -0.35 -16.97 -7.76
C ASP A 222 -1.56 -16.18 -8.21
N ILE A 223 -2.75 -16.70 -7.88
CA ILE A 223 -4.06 -16.09 -8.17
C ILE A 223 -4.61 -15.27 -6.97
N TYR A 224 -3.89 -15.25 -5.87
CA TYR A 224 -4.35 -14.68 -4.60
C TYR A 224 -4.27 -13.16 -4.58
N GLU A 225 -5.07 -12.53 -3.71
CA GLU A 225 -5.02 -11.08 -3.49
C GLU A 225 -3.69 -10.65 -2.83
N GLU A 226 -3.31 -9.38 -2.93
CA GLU A 226 -2.09 -8.89 -2.27
C GLU A 226 -2.17 -8.94 -0.73
N TYR A 227 -3.37 -8.76 -0.18
CA TYR A 227 -3.63 -8.82 1.26
C TYR A 227 -4.53 -10.01 1.58
N PRO A 228 -4.19 -10.80 2.59
CA PRO A 228 -4.95 -11.99 2.97
C PRO A 228 -6.41 -11.69 3.33
N ASP A 229 -6.69 -10.58 4.03
CA ASP A 229 -8.04 -10.16 4.42
C ASP A 229 -8.99 -9.94 3.22
N ASP A 230 -8.43 -9.67 2.05
CA ASP A 230 -9.19 -9.42 0.81
C ASP A 230 -9.44 -10.70 0.02
N ASP A 231 -8.71 -11.77 0.36
CA ASP A 231 -8.75 -13.03 -0.38
C ASP A 231 -10.04 -13.80 -0.10
N LYS A 232 -10.59 -14.42 -1.13
CA LYS A 232 -11.82 -15.22 -1.07
C LYS A 232 -11.65 -16.61 -1.71
N HIS A 233 -10.41 -17.02 -2.00
CA HIS A 233 -10.13 -18.32 -2.61
C HIS A 233 -10.20 -19.48 -1.60
N PHE A 234 -10.16 -19.17 -0.32
CA PHE A 234 -10.32 -20.15 0.77
C PHE A 234 -10.94 -19.47 2.00
N ASN A 235 -11.42 -20.27 2.95
CA ASN A 235 -11.97 -19.77 4.21
C ASN A 235 -10.84 -19.41 5.18
N ASP A 236 -11.02 -18.38 6.00
CA ASP A 236 -10.03 -17.88 6.95
C ASP A 236 -9.56 -18.93 7.97
N ASP A 237 -10.40 -19.94 8.26
CA ASP A 237 -10.10 -21.06 9.17
C ASP A 237 -9.32 -22.20 8.49
N ASP A 238 -9.14 -22.17 7.16
CA ASP A 238 -8.43 -23.21 6.42
C ASP A 238 -6.92 -22.92 6.36
N PHE A 239 -6.25 -23.10 7.51
CA PHE A 239 -4.81 -22.88 7.64
C PHE A 239 -3.97 -23.71 6.66
N SER A 240 -4.47 -24.86 6.19
CA SER A 240 -3.76 -25.70 5.23
C SER A 240 -3.72 -25.03 3.86
N LYS A 241 -4.87 -24.55 3.36
CA LYS A 241 -4.94 -23.81 2.10
C LYS A 241 -4.21 -22.48 2.18
N ALA A 242 -4.24 -21.80 3.33
CA ALA A 242 -3.48 -20.59 3.55
C ALA A 242 -1.96 -20.84 3.45
N LEU A 243 -1.45 -21.97 3.98
CA LEU A 243 -0.05 -22.36 3.82
C LEU A 243 0.30 -22.67 2.36
N ASP A 244 -0.59 -23.37 1.64
CA ASP A 244 -0.40 -23.65 0.22
C ASP A 244 -0.37 -22.34 -0.58
N ALA A 245 -1.30 -21.41 -0.33
CA ALA A 245 -1.31 -20.08 -0.94
C ALA A 245 0.00 -19.32 -0.68
N ALA A 246 0.41 -19.21 0.59
CA ALA A 246 1.67 -18.55 0.95
C ALA A 246 2.88 -19.19 0.26
N THR A 247 2.87 -20.52 0.09
CA THR A 247 3.94 -21.26 -0.59
C THR A 247 3.94 -20.98 -2.09
N ILE A 248 2.79 -21.02 -2.75
CA ILE A 248 2.65 -20.69 -4.18
C ILE A 248 3.14 -19.26 -4.45
N ILE A 249 2.74 -18.30 -3.62
CA ILE A 249 3.17 -16.90 -3.73
C ILE A 249 4.70 -16.80 -3.59
N LYS A 250 5.31 -17.51 -2.62
CA LYS A 250 6.77 -17.56 -2.45
C LYS A 250 7.46 -18.12 -3.70
N GLU A 251 6.96 -19.23 -4.25
CA GLU A 251 7.54 -19.83 -5.47
C GLU A 251 7.41 -18.90 -6.68
N SER A 252 6.29 -18.19 -6.81
CA SER A 252 6.12 -17.10 -7.78
C SER A 252 7.24 -16.06 -7.69
N GLY A 253 7.58 -15.63 -6.46
CA GLY A 253 8.71 -14.75 -6.20
C GLY A 253 10.06 -15.37 -6.60
N THR A 254 10.21 -16.68 -6.39
CA THR A 254 11.44 -17.42 -6.78
C THR A 254 11.61 -17.46 -8.30
N LEU A 255 10.52 -17.61 -9.07
CA LEU A 255 10.55 -17.53 -10.52
C LEU A 255 11.03 -16.15 -11.02
N LEU A 256 10.53 -15.08 -10.42
CA LEU A 256 10.95 -13.72 -10.75
C LEU A 256 12.42 -13.47 -10.36
N PHE A 257 12.84 -13.98 -9.20
CA PHE A 257 14.25 -13.90 -8.77
C PHE A 257 15.20 -14.58 -9.77
N LYS A 258 14.85 -15.76 -10.26
CA LYS A 258 15.62 -16.48 -11.30
C LYS A 258 15.72 -15.68 -12.60
N LYS A 259 14.70 -14.88 -12.93
CA LYS A 259 14.70 -13.96 -14.08
C LYS A 259 15.47 -12.65 -13.79
N LYS A 260 16.06 -12.49 -12.60
CA LYS A 260 16.72 -11.28 -12.12
C LYS A 260 15.79 -10.06 -11.99
N ASP A 261 14.48 -10.29 -11.97
CA ASP A 261 13.47 -9.27 -11.68
C ASP A 261 13.32 -9.15 -10.15
N TYR A 262 14.32 -8.52 -9.54
CA TYR A 262 14.45 -8.46 -8.10
C TYR A 262 13.34 -7.62 -7.45
N GLN A 263 12.92 -6.53 -8.10
CA GLN A 263 11.86 -5.67 -7.58
C GLN A 263 10.52 -6.44 -7.45
N ASN A 264 10.14 -7.16 -8.49
CA ASN A 264 8.91 -7.94 -8.49
C ASN A 264 9.00 -9.19 -7.62
N ALA A 265 10.18 -9.82 -7.52
CA ALA A 265 10.44 -10.89 -6.57
C ALA A 265 10.27 -10.41 -5.10
N PHE A 266 10.72 -9.19 -4.79
CA PHE A 266 10.53 -8.57 -3.49
C PHE A 266 9.04 -8.39 -3.14
N PHE A 267 8.23 -7.91 -4.07
CA PHE A 267 6.79 -7.77 -3.87
C PHE A 267 6.12 -9.13 -3.58
N LYS A 268 6.45 -10.17 -4.36
CA LYS A 268 5.90 -11.53 -4.14
C LYS A 268 6.31 -12.10 -2.79
N TYR A 269 7.58 -12.01 -2.40
CA TYR A 269 8.02 -12.51 -1.09
C TYR A 269 7.37 -11.74 0.06
N ARG A 270 7.17 -10.43 -0.06
CA ARG A 270 6.42 -9.64 0.93
C ARG A 270 4.94 -10.03 1.00
N LYS A 271 4.31 -10.28 -0.16
CA LYS A 271 2.94 -10.81 -0.22
C LYS A 271 2.85 -12.15 0.52
N SER A 272 3.73 -13.11 0.21
CA SER A 272 3.79 -14.39 0.91
C SER A 272 4.00 -14.22 2.43
N LEU A 273 4.83 -13.27 2.85
CA LEU A 273 5.06 -12.98 4.26
C LEU A 273 3.80 -12.42 4.96
N LYS A 274 2.96 -11.63 4.27
CA LYS A 274 1.67 -11.17 4.80
C LYS A 274 0.77 -12.38 5.10
N TYR A 275 0.60 -13.29 4.13
CA TYR A 275 -0.17 -14.54 4.32
C TYR A 275 0.38 -15.40 5.45
N THR A 276 1.71 -15.57 5.51
CA THR A 276 2.36 -16.34 6.56
C THR A 276 2.11 -15.75 7.95
N ASN A 277 2.15 -14.42 8.09
CA ASN A 277 1.93 -13.76 9.38
C ASN A 277 0.46 -13.79 9.81
N GLU A 278 -0.48 -13.71 8.87
CA GLU A 278 -1.91 -13.68 9.15
C GLU A 278 -2.41 -15.06 9.59
N TYR A 279 -2.00 -16.11 8.85
CA TYR A 279 -2.59 -17.43 9.01
C TYR A 279 -1.73 -18.41 9.83
N ILE A 280 -0.59 -18.00 10.41
CA ILE A 280 0.18 -18.87 11.29
C ILE A 280 -0.63 -19.20 12.54
N PRO A 281 -1.09 -20.46 12.72
CA PRO A 281 -1.91 -20.80 13.88
C PRO A 281 -1.07 -20.82 15.16
N ASP A 282 -1.71 -20.62 16.31
CA ASP A 282 -1.05 -20.86 17.59
C ASP A 282 -0.61 -22.34 17.71
N VAL A 283 0.47 -22.59 18.44
CA VAL A 283 1.01 -23.94 18.68
C VAL A 283 -0.02 -24.84 19.36
N SER A 284 -0.89 -24.28 20.20
CA SER A 284 -1.98 -25.00 20.89
C SER A 284 -3.10 -25.45 19.95
N ILE A 285 -3.29 -24.73 18.82
CA ILE A 285 -4.31 -25.06 17.82
C ILE A 285 -3.78 -26.14 16.88
N ASN A 286 -2.61 -25.93 16.28
CA ASN A 286 -2.01 -26.90 15.35
C ASN A 286 -0.48 -26.77 15.31
N LYS A 287 0.21 -27.59 16.08
CA LYS A 287 1.68 -27.58 16.19
C LYS A 287 2.39 -27.85 14.86
N ASP A 288 1.88 -28.77 14.04
CA ASP A 288 2.50 -29.14 12.76
C ASP A 288 2.41 -27.98 11.75
N LEU A 289 1.22 -27.41 11.59
CA LEU A 289 1.05 -26.25 10.73
C LEU A 289 1.82 -25.02 11.23
N ASN A 290 1.82 -24.76 12.55
CA ASN A 290 2.65 -23.70 13.12
C ASN A 290 4.12 -23.86 12.75
N SER A 291 4.67 -25.08 12.86
CA SER A 291 6.05 -25.38 12.50
C SER A 291 6.31 -25.14 10.99
N LYS A 292 5.39 -25.55 10.12
CA LYS A 292 5.50 -25.34 8.66
C LYS A 292 5.47 -23.87 8.30
N PHE A 293 4.54 -23.09 8.87
CA PHE A 293 4.47 -21.63 8.68
C PHE A 293 5.74 -20.95 9.21
N SER A 294 6.21 -21.31 10.39
CA SER A 294 7.46 -20.79 10.98
C SER A 294 8.64 -21.04 10.05
N HIS A 295 8.77 -22.26 9.52
CA HIS A 295 9.82 -22.61 8.56
C HIS A 295 9.70 -21.78 7.26
N LEU A 296 8.49 -21.61 6.73
CA LEU A 296 8.24 -20.77 5.57
C LEU A 296 8.65 -19.31 5.83
N LYS A 297 8.32 -18.77 7.00
CA LYS A 297 8.67 -17.41 7.43
C LYS A 297 10.19 -17.20 7.45
N LEU A 298 10.95 -18.14 7.99
CA LEU A 298 12.41 -18.08 7.98
C LEU A 298 12.99 -18.07 6.55
N LYS A 299 12.44 -18.90 5.64
CA LYS A 299 12.81 -18.90 4.22
C LYS A 299 12.50 -17.56 3.55
N LEU A 300 11.35 -16.97 3.88
CA LEU A 300 10.97 -15.65 3.34
C LEU A 300 11.92 -14.55 3.82
N TYR A 301 12.30 -14.53 5.09
CA TYR A 301 13.29 -13.57 5.58
C TYR A 301 14.63 -13.69 4.85
N LEU A 302 15.10 -14.92 4.63
CA LEU A 302 16.30 -15.15 3.83
C LEU A 302 16.13 -14.61 2.39
N ASN A 303 15.03 -14.95 1.72
CA ASN A 303 14.82 -14.55 0.33
C ASN A 303 14.68 -13.04 0.19
N ILE A 304 13.94 -12.38 1.08
CA ILE A 304 13.79 -10.91 1.08
C ILE A 304 15.14 -10.24 1.33
N SER A 305 15.92 -10.72 2.30
CA SER A 305 17.27 -10.19 2.57
C SER A 305 18.16 -10.28 1.32
N LEU A 306 18.14 -11.42 0.62
CA LEU A 306 18.93 -11.62 -0.61
C LEU A 306 18.48 -10.69 -1.75
N VAL A 307 17.17 -10.58 -1.97
CA VAL A 307 16.63 -9.68 -2.99
C VAL A 307 17.00 -8.23 -2.70
N CYS A 308 16.83 -7.79 -1.45
CA CYS A 308 17.19 -6.43 -1.04
C CYS A 308 18.70 -6.15 -1.24
N PHE A 309 19.57 -7.14 -0.98
CA PHE A 309 20.99 -7.01 -1.28
C PHE A 309 21.25 -6.80 -2.76
N ASN A 310 20.62 -7.61 -3.64
CA ASN A 310 20.77 -7.48 -5.10
C ASN A 310 20.21 -6.14 -5.64
N MET A 311 19.18 -5.58 -4.98
CA MET A 311 18.64 -4.25 -5.27
C MET A 311 19.48 -3.11 -4.64
N GLN A 312 20.60 -3.41 -3.98
CA GLN A 312 21.44 -2.46 -3.25
C GLN A 312 20.70 -1.76 -2.07
N ASN A 313 19.56 -2.28 -1.66
CA ASN A 313 18.84 -1.81 -0.48
C ASN A 313 19.38 -2.49 0.79
N TYR A 314 20.61 -2.11 1.15
CA TYR A 314 21.35 -2.78 2.23
C TYR A 314 20.70 -2.63 3.60
N ASN A 315 19.98 -1.54 3.86
CA ASN A 315 19.29 -1.35 5.15
C ASN A 315 18.15 -2.35 5.33
N GLU A 316 17.30 -2.53 4.33
CA GLU A 316 16.23 -3.55 4.37
C GLU A 316 16.82 -4.98 4.39
N SER A 317 17.90 -5.23 3.65
CA SER A 317 18.60 -6.52 3.69
C SER A 317 19.09 -6.86 5.11
N ILE A 318 19.72 -5.91 5.81
CA ILE A 318 20.16 -6.06 7.21
C ILE A 318 18.97 -6.35 8.11
N LYS A 319 17.88 -5.61 7.96
CA LYS A 319 16.66 -5.74 8.76
C LYS A 319 16.07 -7.15 8.67
N TYR A 320 15.87 -7.67 7.45
CA TYR A 320 15.32 -9.03 7.29
C TYR A 320 16.29 -10.14 7.71
N ALA A 321 17.61 -9.95 7.51
CA ALA A 321 18.59 -10.87 8.06
C ALA A 321 18.56 -10.87 9.61
N THR A 322 18.37 -9.70 10.23
CA THR A 322 18.22 -9.58 11.68
C THR A 322 16.93 -10.25 12.18
N TYR A 323 15.79 -10.05 11.49
CA TYR A 323 14.55 -10.76 11.84
C TYR A 323 14.71 -12.29 11.82
N LEU A 324 15.47 -12.82 10.85
CA LEU A 324 15.81 -14.25 10.85
C LEU A 324 16.62 -14.62 12.09
N LEU A 325 17.70 -13.89 12.37
CA LEU A 325 18.65 -14.21 13.45
C LEU A 325 18.04 -14.09 14.85
N ASP A 326 17.05 -13.21 15.00
CA ASP A 326 16.30 -12.97 16.24
C ASP A 326 15.09 -13.94 16.39
N SER A 327 14.81 -14.78 15.37
CA SER A 327 13.72 -15.75 15.43
C SER A 327 14.12 -16.99 16.25
N ASP A 328 13.12 -17.64 16.85
CA ASP A 328 13.32 -18.90 17.59
C ASP A 328 13.57 -20.09 16.65
N ASN A 329 14.28 -21.09 17.14
CA ASN A 329 14.48 -22.39 16.49
C ASN A 329 14.99 -22.30 15.04
N VAL A 330 15.80 -21.32 14.72
CA VAL A 330 16.41 -21.19 13.39
C VAL A 330 17.48 -22.27 13.21
N PRO A 331 17.43 -23.08 12.13
CA PRO A 331 18.47 -24.06 11.84
C PRO A 331 19.85 -23.39 11.65
N ASP A 332 20.90 -24.02 12.12
CA ASP A 332 22.26 -23.45 12.10
C ASP A 332 22.73 -23.03 10.70
N MET A 333 22.41 -23.84 9.69
CA MET A 333 22.70 -23.48 8.29
C MET A 333 21.96 -22.24 7.79
N ASP A 334 20.76 -21.98 8.29
CA ASP A 334 20.00 -20.77 7.92
C ASP A 334 20.50 -19.56 8.73
N LYS A 335 20.89 -19.76 10.00
CA LYS A 335 21.63 -18.72 10.77
C LYS A 335 22.93 -18.33 10.07
N ALA A 336 23.74 -19.29 9.64
CA ALA A 336 24.96 -19.03 8.92
C ALA A 336 24.71 -18.17 7.66
N LYS A 337 23.69 -18.50 6.87
CA LYS A 337 23.28 -17.67 5.73
C LYS A 337 22.83 -16.25 6.15
N GLY A 338 22.09 -16.13 7.24
CA GLY A 338 21.67 -14.85 7.81
C GLY A 338 22.85 -13.96 8.17
N TYR A 339 23.79 -14.50 8.95
CA TYR A 339 25.03 -13.81 9.30
C TYR A 339 25.84 -13.42 8.07
N TYR A 340 26.05 -14.33 7.12
CA TYR A 340 26.77 -14.05 5.88
C TYR A 340 26.16 -12.89 5.08
N ARG A 341 24.84 -12.88 4.91
CA ARG A 341 24.12 -11.81 4.18
C ARG A 341 24.23 -10.47 4.88
N ARG A 342 24.06 -10.45 6.21
CA ARG A 342 24.14 -9.24 7.01
C ARG A 342 25.59 -8.70 7.03
N ALA A 343 26.57 -9.57 7.15
CA ALA A 343 27.98 -9.24 7.06
C ALA A 343 28.34 -8.59 5.71
N ASN A 344 27.85 -9.16 4.59
CA ASN A 344 28.07 -8.56 3.26
C ASN A 344 27.50 -7.15 3.17
N CYS A 345 26.32 -6.90 3.75
CA CYS A 345 25.74 -5.56 3.79
C CYS A 345 26.58 -4.60 4.63
N TYR A 346 27.03 -5.01 5.81
CA TYR A 346 27.91 -4.23 6.66
C TYR A 346 29.24 -3.94 5.95
N PHE A 347 29.81 -4.91 5.27
CA PHE A 347 31.03 -4.74 4.48
C PHE A 347 30.90 -3.65 3.41
N VAL A 348 29.83 -3.70 2.59
CA VAL A 348 29.56 -2.68 1.56
C VAL A 348 29.33 -1.30 2.19
N LYS A 349 28.71 -1.24 3.35
CA LYS A 349 28.51 0.00 4.13
C LYS A 349 29.76 0.46 4.88
N LYS A 350 30.91 -0.22 4.71
CA LYS A 350 32.19 0.06 5.40
C LYS A 350 32.13 -0.03 6.94
N ARG A 351 31.16 -0.77 7.46
CA ARG A 351 30.98 -1.13 8.87
C ARG A 351 31.74 -2.42 9.14
N TYR A 352 33.07 -2.34 9.14
CA TYR A 352 33.93 -3.51 9.08
C TYR A 352 33.96 -4.31 10.38
N GLU A 353 33.82 -3.66 11.53
CA GLU A 353 33.76 -4.34 12.82
C GLU A 353 32.54 -5.24 12.94
N GLU A 354 31.36 -4.75 12.55
CA GLU A 354 30.14 -5.52 12.52
C GLU A 354 30.19 -6.62 11.45
N ALA A 355 30.77 -6.33 10.28
CA ALA A 355 30.97 -7.32 9.24
C ALA A 355 31.86 -8.47 9.73
N LEU A 356 32.96 -8.17 10.42
CA LEU A 356 33.87 -9.18 10.98
C LEU A 356 33.17 -10.06 12.00
N LYS A 357 32.39 -9.46 12.92
CA LYS A 357 31.63 -10.17 13.92
C LYS A 357 30.69 -11.19 13.29
N ASP A 358 29.92 -10.76 12.30
CA ASP A 358 28.93 -11.63 11.62
C ASP A 358 29.62 -12.71 10.75
N TYR A 359 30.73 -12.39 10.06
CA TYR A 359 31.48 -13.42 9.34
C TYR A 359 32.07 -14.50 10.27
N LYS A 360 32.54 -14.12 11.45
CA LYS A 360 33.02 -15.08 12.47
C LYS A 360 31.88 -15.96 12.96
N GLN A 361 30.72 -15.38 13.28
CA GLN A 361 29.53 -16.16 13.64
C GLN A 361 29.07 -17.11 12.51
N CYS A 362 29.18 -16.68 11.26
CA CYS A 362 28.91 -17.55 10.11
C CYS A 362 29.91 -18.71 10.05
N ASN A 363 31.20 -18.45 10.25
CA ASN A 363 32.25 -19.47 10.24
C ASN A 363 32.12 -20.48 11.39
N ASP A 364 31.68 -20.04 12.58
CA ASP A 364 31.45 -20.91 13.73
C ASP A 364 30.33 -21.92 13.46
N LEU A 365 29.29 -21.50 12.72
CA LEU A 365 28.14 -22.36 12.35
C LEU A 365 28.38 -23.22 11.10
N ASN A 366 29.26 -22.80 10.22
CA ASN A 366 29.66 -23.52 8.99
C ASN A 366 31.18 -23.47 8.80
N PRO A 367 31.92 -24.22 9.59
CA PRO A 367 33.38 -24.24 9.50
C PRO A 367 33.86 -24.72 8.13
N ASN A 368 35.03 -24.20 7.72
CA ASN A 368 35.70 -24.54 6.45
C ASN A 368 35.05 -23.97 5.16
N ASP A 369 34.13 -23.03 5.25
CA ASP A 369 33.67 -22.27 4.07
C ASP A 369 34.77 -21.30 3.64
N LYS A 370 35.49 -21.68 2.56
CA LYS A 370 36.61 -20.91 2.02
C LYS A 370 36.25 -19.47 1.63
N VAL A 371 34.96 -19.23 1.28
CA VAL A 371 34.51 -17.89 0.93
C VAL A 371 34.41 -17.03 2.18
N VAL A 372 33.86 -17.58 3.26
CA VAL A 372 33.74 -16.87 4.55
C VAL A 372 35.12 -16.58 5.13
N ILE A 373 36.02 -17.57 5.12
CA ILE A 373 37.40 -17.40 5.63
C ILE A 373 38.11 -16.26 4.89
N LYS A 374 38.08 -16.23 3.56
CA LYS A 374 38.66 -15.12 2.79
C LYS A 374 38.04 -13.77 3.12
N LYS A 375 36.76 -13.72 3.42
CA LYS A 375 36.09 -12.48 3.83
C LYS A 375 36.56 -12.01 5.20
N ILE A 376 36.77 -12.92 6.14
CA ILE A 376 37.35 -12.60 7.46
C ILE A 376 38.76 -12.01 7.29
N GLU A 377 39.66 -12.70 6.59
CA GLU A 377 40.99 -12.24 6.30
C GLU A 377 41.02 -10.83 5.66
N GLN A 378 40.18 -10.64 4.63
CA GLN A 378 40.04 -9.34 3.95
C GLN A 378 39.60 -8.22 4.90
N VAL A 379 38.70 -8.47 5.80
CA VAL A 379 38.20 -7.46 6.74
C VAL A 379 39.24 -7.18 7.82
N GLU A 380 39.92 -8.20 8.33
CA GLU A 380 40.98 -8.07 9.33
C GLU A 380 42.12 -7.21 8.78
N GLU A 381 42.56 -7.47 7.55
CA GLU A 381 43.59 -6.63 6.87
C GLU A 381 43.20 -5.15 6.75
N ILE A 382 41.92 -4.90 6.39
CA ILE A 382 41.36 -3.53 6.28
C ILE A 382 41.40 -2.84 7.66
N LEU A 383 40.99 -3.54 8.70
CA LEU A 383 40.93 -3.00 10.06
C LEU A 383 42.34 -2.72 10.61
N GLU A 384 43.30 -3.59 10.31
CA GLU A 384 44.68 -3.40 10.73
C GLU A 384 45.34 -2.18 10.04
N LYS A 385 45.17 -2.06 8.73
CA LYS A 385 45.62 -0.86 7.99
C LYS A 385 45.01 0.43 8.53
N ARG A 386 43.70 0.39 8.92
CA ARG A 386 43.08 1.57 9.54
C ARG A 386 43.68 1.93 10.88
N LYS A 387 43.95 0.95 11.74
CA LYS A 387 44.62 1.17 13.03
C LYS A 387 46.03 1.78 12.87
N GLU A 388 46.83 1.27 11.94
CA GLU A 388 48.13 1.81 11.63
C GLU A 388 48.09 3.27 11.13
N ASN A 389 47.15 3.55 10.20
CA ASN A 389 46.97 4.91 9.69
C ASN A 389 46.55 5.90 10.79
N THR A 390 45.66 5.47 11.67
CA THR A 390 45.24 6.26 12.82
C THR A 390 46.41 6.54 13.76
N LYS A 391 47.25 5.51 14.07
CA LYS A 391 48.46 5.69 14.88
C LYS A 391 49.45 6.67 14.24
N LYS A 392 49.69 6.56 12.93
CA LYS A 392 50.56 7.49 12.17
C LYS A 392 50.02 8.93 12.19
N SER A 393 48.70 9.11 12.05
CA SER A 393 48.09 10.44 12.11
C SER A 393 48.17 11.06 13.49
N LEU A 394 47.95 10.29 14.54
CA LEU A 394 48.09 10.74 15.92
C LEU A 394 49.55 11.11 16.26
N ALA A 395 50.51 10.29 15.84
CA ALA A 395 51.93 10.61 16.04
C ALA A 395 52.34 11.92 15.36
N LYS A 396 51.79 12.23 14.17
CA LYS A 396 52.04 13.51 13.49
C LYS A 396 51.34 14.71 14.15
N PHE A 397 50.28 14.49 14.89
CA PHE A 397 49.57 15.57 15.59
C PHE A 397 50.27 15.98 16.89
N PHE A 398 51.04 15.06 17.52
CA PHE A 398 51.75 15.28 18.76
C PHE A 398 53.27 15.55 18.56
N SER A 399 53.77 15.53 17.32
CA SER A 399 55.13 15.95 16.94
C SER A 399 55.13 17.39 16.40
#